data_31575333cfe1a66dcf9edd8a42e5b14b
#
_entry.id   31575333cfe1a66dcf9edd8a42e5b14b
#
_cell.length_a   1.000
_cell.length_b   1.000
_cell.length_c   1.000
_cell.angle_alpha   90.00
_cell.angle_beta   90.00
_cell.angle_gamma   90.00
#
_symmetry.space_group_name_H-M   'P 1'
#
loop_
_entity.id
_entity.type
_entity.pdbx_description
1 polymer ?
#
loop_
_entity_poly.entity_id
_entity_poly.type
_entity_poly.pdbx_seq_one_letter_code
_entity_poly.pdbx_strand_id
1 'polypeptide(L)'
;MKILLNNRMLYEAIGSLNNVGFVPTMGGIHKGHISLINKSKKNCKKTLVSIFINPKQFNNKNDFKKYPSNINKDLFLLKKTKKVDFVYIPQFKDIYKSKQKSKIILKEKDKILCAKFRKGHFEGVLDVMDRLTKLIKPNKIFMGEKDYQQLYLVKRFIEKKYKTKIITCNTIRAKNKYALSSWR
;
A
#
# COMPACT_ATOMS: atom_id res chain seq x y z
N MET A 1 -8.74 2.16 16.97
CA MET A 1 -7.90 2.60 15.83
C MET A 1 -6.94 3.68 16.32
N LYS A 2 -5.64 3.40 16.34
CA LYS A 2 -4.58 4.36 16.72
C LYS A 2 -3.94 4.94 15.45
N ILE A 3 -3.73 6.26 15.41
CA ILE A 3 -3.09 6.96 14.29
C ILE A 3 -1.59 7.09 14.59
N LEU A 4 -0.74 6.75 13.63
CA LEU A 4 0.72 6.70 13.75
C LEU A 4 1.30 7.65 12.69
N LEU A 5 1.92 8.74 13.11
CA LEU A 5 2.35 9.82 12.22
C LEU A 5 3.83 9.76 11.82
N ASN A 6 4.60 8.89 12.46
CA ASN A 6 6.03 8.74 12.21
C ASN A 6 6.54 7.34 12.61
N ASN A 7 7.80 7.05 12.29
CA ASN A 7 8.41 5.76 12.57
C ASN A 7 8.51 5.43 14.06
N ARG A 8 8.72 6.41 14.94
CA ARG A 8 8.78 6.19 16.38
C ARG A 8 7.44 5.64 16.88
N MET A 9 6.35 6.34 16.57
CA MET A 9 4.99 5.87 16.93
C MET A 9 4.67 4.50 16.33
N LEU A 10 5.15 4.22 15.10
CA LEU A 10 4.99 2.91 14.48
C LEU A 10 5.68 1.83 15.29
N TYR A 11 6.97 1.98 15.64
CA TYR A 11 7.72 0.99 16.41
C TYR A 11 7.12 0.76 17.79
N GLU A 12 6.74 1.81 18.50
CA GLU A 12 6.09 1.73 19.81
C GLU A 12 4.75 0.96 19.75
N ALA A 13 4.01 1.11 18.64
CA ALA A 13 2.69 0.50 18.49
C ALA A 13 2.72 -0.96 18.05
N ILE A 14 3.69 -1.36 17.21
CA ILE A 14 3.68 -2.68 16.57
C ILE A 14 4.96 -3.50 16.83
N GLY A 15 6.00 -2.94 17.46
CA GLY A 15 7.32 -3.59 17.58
C GLY A 15 7.30 -4.96 18.25
N SER A 16 6.38 -5.21 19.18
CA SER A 16 6.19 -6.49 19.89
C SER A 16 5.05 -7.34 19.32
N LEU A 17 4.35 -6.88 18.28
CA LEU A 17 3.17 -7.55 17.77
C LEU A 17 3.53 -8.66 16.78
N ASN A 18 2.89 -9.81 16.96
CA ASN A 18 2.88 -10.90 16.02
C ASN A 18 1.56 -10.92 15.22
N ASN A 19 1.61 -11.43 13.98
CA ASN A 19 0.46 -11.62 13.13
C ASN A 19 -0.24 -10.30 12.73
N VAL A 20 0.55 -9.38 12.18
CA VAL A 20 0.10 -8.11 11.61
C VAL A 20 -0.24 -8.27 10.14
N GLY A 21 -1.47 -7.91 9.77
CA GLY A 21 -1.93 -7.75 8.38
C GLY A 21 -1.76 -6.29 7.95
N PHE A 22 -1.18 -6.10 6.77
CA PHE A 22 -0.91 -4.77 6.22
C PHE A 22 -1.72 -4.52 4.96
N VAL A 23 -2.37 -3.37 4.88
CA VAL A 23 -3.11 -2.89 3.71
C VAL A 23 -2.48 -1.58 3.26
N PRO A 24 -1.60 -1.59 2.24
CA PRO A 24 -1.01 -0.37 1.69
C PRO A 24 -2.02 0.41 0.87
N THR A 25 -2.15 1.72 1.13
CA THR A 25 -2.97 2.64 0.34
C THR A 25 -2.28 3.98 0.15
N MET A 26 -2.76 4.73 -0.84
CA MET A 26 -2.40 6.13 -1.03
C MET A 26 -3.51 7.09 -0.56
N GLY A 27 -4.50 6.58 0.19
CA GLY A 27 -5.72 7.32 0.52
C GLY A 27 -6.80 7.16 -0.55
N GLY A 28 -7.85 8.02 -0.50
CA GLY A 28 -9.03 7.88 -1.34
C GLY A 28 -9.78 6.57 -1.05
N ILE A 29 -10.02 6.31 0.23
CA ILE A 29 -10.60 5.04 0.71
C ILE A 29 -11.99 4.81 0.11
N HIS A 30 -12.18 3.61 -0.45
CA HIS A 30 -13.44 3.16 -1.04
C HIS A 30 -13.73 1.69 -0.71
N LYS A 31 -14.87 1.15 -1.15
CA LYS A 31 -15.30 -0.23 -0.86
C LYS A 31 -14.26 -1.29 -1.24
N GLY A 32 -13.44 -1.06 -2.28
CA GLY A 32 -12.32 -1.92 -2.65
C GLY A 32 -11.29 -2.02 -1.52
N HIS A 33 -10.83 -0.90 -0.95
CA HIS A 33 -9.92 -0.90 0.21
C HIS A 33 -10.55 -1.56 1.44
N ILE A 34 -11.86 -1.32 1.67
CA ILE A 34 -12.59 -1.94 2.79
C ILE A 34 -12.63 -3.46 2.65
N SER A 35 -12.72 -4.01 1.42
CA SER A 35 -12.66 -5.46 1.22
C SER A 35 -11.31 -6.06 1.62
N LEU A 36 -10.19 -5.35 1.32
CA LEU A 36 -8.84 -5.75 1.77
C LEU A 36 -8.74 -5.76 3.30
N ILE A 37 -9.27 -4.71 3.94
CA ILE A 37 -9.31 -4.58 5.41
C ILE A 37 -10.12 -5.73 6.02
N ASN A 38 -11.27 -6.05 5.44
CA ASN A 38 -12.09 -7.18 5.90
C ASN A 38 -11.33 -8.50 5.80
N LYS A 39 -10.62 -8.72 4.70
CA LYS A 39 -9.78 -9.91 4.49
C LYS A 39 -8.61 -9.94 5.49
N SER A 40 -7.97 -8.78 5.75
CA SER A 40 -6.90 -8.64 6.74
C SER A 40 -7.41 -9.03 8.15
N LYS A 41 -8.52 -8.45 8.58
CA LYS A 41 -9.09 -8.72 9.91
C LYS A 41 -9.51 -10.18 10.13
N LYS A 42 -9.92 -10.89 9.06
CA LYS A 42 -10.23 -12.33 9.11
C LYS A 42 -8.97 -13.21 9.22
N ASN A 43 -7.82 -12.73 8.75
CA ASN A 43 -6.60 -13.54 8.60
C ASN A 43 -5.47 -13.15 9.56
N CYS A 44 -5.59 -12.02 10.26
CA CYS A 44 -4.54 -11.48 11.13
C CYS A 44 -5.14 -10.95 12.43
N LYS A 45 -4.34 -11.01 13.51
CA LYS A 45 -4.75 -10.49 14.83
C LYS A 45 -4.90 -8.97 14.82
N LYS A 46 -4.01 -8.27 14.10
CA LYS A 46 -4.00 -6.81 13.99
C LYS A 46 -3.98 -6.39 12.52
N THR A 47 -4.73 -5.34 12.19
CA THR A 47 -4.78 -4.75 10.85
C THR A 47 -4.20 -3.35 10.89
N LEU A 48 -3.15 -3.13 10.10
CA LEU A 48 -2.52 -1.85 9.85
C LEU A 48 -2.81 -1.39 8.43
N VAL A 49 -3.28 -0.17 8.28
CA VAL A 49 -3.49 0.50 6.98
C VAL A 49 -2.48 1.63 6.86
N SER A 50 -1.77 1.75 5.75
CA SER A 50 -1.01 2.97 5.47
C SER A 50 -1.78 3.92 4.56
N ILE A 51 -1.61 5.23 4.78
CA ILE A 51 -2.01 6.28 3.85
C ILE A 51 -0.74 7.06 3.50
N PHE A 52 -0.15 6.76 2.34
CA PHE A 52 1.06 7.42 1.88
C PHE A 52 1.05 7.61 0.36
N ILE A 53 0.92 8.86 -0.09
CA ILE A 53 1.00 9.21 -1.51
C ILE A 53 2.49 9.28 -1.87
N ASN A 54 2.97 8.22 -2.53
CA ASN A 54 4.39 8.09 -2.87
C ASN A 54 4.73 8.89 -4.14
N PRO A 55 5.47 10.00 -4.07
CA PRO A 55 5.76 10.81 -5.25
C PRO A 55 6.63 10.07 -6.28
N LYS A 56 7.44 9.09 -5.85
CA LYS A 56 8.36 8.35 -6.73
C LYS A 56 7.69 7.38 -7.70
N GLN A 57 6.41 7.08 -7.53
CA GLN A 57 5.67 6.22 -8.45
C GLN A 57 4.84 7.00 -9.49
N PHE A 58 4.88 8.33 -9.46
CA PHE A 58 4.19 9.17 -10.43
C PHE A 58 5.15 9.60 -11.54
N ASN A 59 4.78 9.32 -12.79
CA ASN A 59 5.54 9.76 -13.96
C ASN A 59 5.34 11.26 -14.23
N ASN A 60 4.17 11.79 -13.88
CA ASN A 60 3.79 13.17 -14.09
C ASN A 60 3.54 13.88 -12.75
N LYS A 61 4.18 15.03 -12.56
CA LYS A 61 3.99 15.88 -11.38
C LYS A 61 2.55 16.37 -11.22
N ASN A 62 1.83 16.57 -12.33
CA ASN A 62 0.42 16.97 -12.29
C ASN A 62 -0.47 15.86 -11.76
N ASP A 63 -0.21 14.60 -12.10
CA ASP A 63 -0.95 13.45 -11.57
C ASP A 63 -0.73 13.33 -10.06
N PHE A 64 0.49 13.54 -9.59
CA PHE A 64 0.77 13.56 -8.16
C PHE A 64 -0.02 14.67 -7.44
N LYS A 65 -0.04 15.91 -7.99
CA LYS A 65 -0.76 17.05 -7.40
C LYS A 65 -2.28 16.86 -7.41
N LYS A 66 -2.82 16.21 -8.45
CA LYS A 66 -4.26 15.97 -8.62
C LYS A 66 -4.74 14.70 -7.92
N TYR A 67 -3.85 13.92 -7.31
CA TYR A 67 -4.26 12.69 -6.64
C TYR A 67 -5.25 13.00 -5.52
N PRO A 68 -6.44 12.39 -5.51
CA PRO A 68 -7.48 12.69 -4.55
C PRO A 68 -7.03 12.27 -3.14
N SER A 69 -6.81 13.25 -2.27
CA SER A 69 -6.45 13.01 -0.88
C SER A 69 -7.35 13.82 0.05
N ASN A 70 -8.02 13.13 0.95
CA ASN A 70 -8.76 13.75 2.04
C ASN A 70 -8.59 12.87 3.28
N ILE A 71 -7.55 13.17 4.04
CA ILE A 71 -7.16 12.36 5.20
C ILE A 71 -8.30 12.25 6.22
N ASN A 72 -9.05 13.33 6.48
CA ASN A 72 -10.14 13.31 7.46
C ASN A 72 -11.27 12.37 7.01
N LYS A 73 -11.64 12.41 5.72
CA LYS A 73 -12.63 11.51 5.14
C LYS A 73 -12.14 10.06 5.18
N ASP A 74 -10.88 9.82 4.85
CA ASP A 74 -10.28 8.48 4.89
C ASP A 74 -10.26 7.93 6.31
N LEU A 75 -9.82 8.70 7.30
CA LEU A 75 -9.83 8.32 8.71
C LEU A 75 -11.25 8.04 9.23
N PHE A 76 -12.23 8.86 8.85
CA PHE A 76 -13.64 8.64 9.19
C PHE A 76 -14.13 7.28 8.63
N LEU A 77 -13.87 7.00 7.34
CA LEU A 77 -14.27 5.74 6.71
C LEU A 77 -13.57 4.54 7.35
N LEU A 78 -12.26 4.63 7.63
CA LEU A 78 -11.52 3.57 8.30
C LEU A 78 -12.04 3.30 9.71
N LYS A 79 -12.31 4.35 10.49
CA LYS A 79 -12.88 4.25 11.86
C LYS A 79 -14.25 3.57 11.84
N LYS A 80 -15.11 3.92 10.87
CA LYS A 80 -16.45 3.34 10.71
C LYS A 80 -16.42 1.82 10.48
N THR A 81 -15.35 1.27 9.91
CA THR A 81 -15.22 -0.19 9.71
C THR A 81 -15.11 -0.96 11.01
N LYS A 82 -14.62 -0.36 12.11
CA LYS A 82 -14.28 -1.02 13.38
C LYS A 82 -13.28 -2.18 13.24
N LYS A 83 -12.56 -2.28 12.10
CA LYS A 83 -11.68 -3.41 11.74
C LYS A 83 -10.20 -3.04 11.61
N VAL A 84 -9.89 -1.74 11.71
CA VAL A 84 -8.53 -1.21 11.61
C VAL A 84 -8.00 -0.94 13.02
N ASP A 85 -6.88 -1.56 13.37
CA ASP A 85 -6.22 -1.32 14.66
C ASP A 85 -5.30 -0.09 14.57
N PHE A 86 -4.55 0.05 13.46
CA PHE A 86 -3.58 1.12 13.25
C PHE A 86 -3.71 1.76 11.87
N VAL A 87 -3.57 3.09 11.80
CA VAL A 87 -3.41 3.84 10.56
C VAL A 87 -2.06 4.54 10.59
N TYR A 88 -1.18 4.16 9.67
CA TYR A 88 0.15 4.77 9.54
C TYR A 88 0.15 5.80 8.42
N ILE A 89 0.45 7.06 8.78
CA ILE A 89 0.46 8.22 7.87
C ILE A 89 1.87 8.84 7.91
N PRO A 90 2.86 8.21 7.26
CA PRO A 90 4.23 8.69 7.28
C PRO A 90 4.40 9.96 6.43
N GLN A 91 5.38 10.77 6.81
CA GLN A 91 5.94 11.79 5.94
C GLN A 91 6.96 11.18 4.98
N PHE A 92 7.31 11.91 3.92
CA PHE A 92 8.30 11.46 2.95
C PHE A 92 9.65 11.06 3.62
N LYS A 93 10.12 11.85 4.58
CA LYS A 93 11.35 11.58 5.35
C LYS A 93 11.31 10.30 6.18
N ASP A 94 10.12 9.84 6.59
CA ASP A 94 9.97 8.60 7.36
C ASP A 94 10.24 7.37 6.49
N ILE A 95 9.88 7.46 5.20
CA ILE A 95 10.06 6.37 4.21
C ILE A 95 11.43 6.48 3.53
N TYR A 96 11.87 7.71 3.20
CA TYR A 96 13.06 8.00 2.43
C TYR A 96 14.10 8.78 3.26
N LYS A 97 14.66 8.13 4.29
CA LYS A 97 15.61 8.76 5.25
C LYS A 97 16.95 9.19 4.64
N SER A 98 17.34 8.65 3.51
CA SER A 98 18.62 8.97 2.85
C SER A 98 18.39 9.34 1.39
N LYS A 99 19.32 10.16 0.85
CA LYS A 99 19.41 10.49 -0.58
C LYS A 99 19.75 9.26 -1.46
N GLN A 100 19.90 8.06 -0.88
CA GLN A 100 20.17 6.85 -1.66
C GLN A 100 19.06 6.61 -2.68
N LYS A 101 19.44 6.64 -3.94
CA LYS A 101 18.59 6.22 -5.05
C LYS A 101 18.22 4.74 -4.84
N SER A 102 16.98 4.40 -5.12
CA SER A 102 16.59 2.99 -5.19
C SER A 102 17.47 2.27 -6.22
N LYS A 103 17.98 1.10 -5.85
CA LYS A 103 18.68 0.18 -6.76
C LYS A 103 17.72 -0.80 -7.45
N ILE A 104 16.41 -0.62 -7.28
CA ILE A 104 15.41 -1.51 -7.88
C ILE A 104 15.23 -1.13 -9.34
N ILE A 105 15.57 -2.06 -10.22
CA ILE A 105 15.42 -1.94 -11.67
C ILE A 105 14.56 -3.12 -12.12
N LEU A 106 13.54 -2.86 -12.93
CA LEU A 106 12.75 -3.92 -13.56
C LEU A 106 13.60 -4.65 -14.60
N LYS A 107 13.46 -5.98 -14.63
CA LYS A 107 14.02 -6.79 -15.72
C LYS A 107 13.32 -6.48 -17.02
N GLU A 108 14.00 -6.58 -18.16
CA GLU A 108 13.41 -6.30 -19.48
C GLU A 108 12.12 -7.07 -19.73
N LYS A 109 12.06 -8.35 -19.37
CA LYS A 109 10.85 -9.17 -19.49
C LYS A 109 9.63 -8.67 -18.69
N ASP A 110 9.83 -7.81 -17.70
CA ASP A 110 8.78 -7.24 -16.86
C ASP A 110 8.34 -5.84 -17.35
N LYS A 111 9.06 -5.26 -18.33
CA LYS A 111 8.75 -3.97 -18.96
C LYS A 111 7.70 -4.10 -20.07
N ILE A 112 6.66 -4.88 -19.82
CA ILE A 112 5.51 -5.12 -20.70
C ILE A 112 4.25 -4.47 -20.14
N LEU A 113 3.16 -4.45 -20.88
CA LEU A 113 1.86 -3.89 -20.48
C LEU A 113 2.02 -2.46 -19.94
N CYS A 114 1.47 -2.17 -18.76
CA CYS A 114 1.55 -0.83 -18.14
C CYS A 114 2.98 -0.36 -17.90
N ALA A 115 3.94 -1.26 -17.63
CA ALA A 115 5.33 -0.90 -17.40
C ALA A 115 6.01 -0.34 -18.65
N LYS A 116 5.59 -0.75 -19.86
CA LYS A 116 6.07 -0.21 -21.14
C LYS A 116 5.76 1.29 -21.28
N PHE A 117 4.60 1.72 -20.80
CA PHE A 117 4.10 3.09 -20.94
C PHE A 117 4.33 3.97 -19.71
N ARG A 118 4.63 3.37 -18.56
CA ARG A 118 4.81 4.07 -17.29
C ARG A 118 6.23 3.87 -16.76
N LYS A 119 7.22 4.40 -17.48
CA LYS A 119 8.65 4.26 -17.13
C LYS A 119 8.92 4.74 -15.69
N GLY A 120 9.57 3.89 -14.86
CA GLY A 120 9.89 4.19 -13.46
C GLY A 120 8.75 4.03 -12.45
N HIS A 121 7.50 3.85 -12.91
CA HIS A 121 6.35 3.68 -12.03
C HIS A 121 6.47 2.46 -11.12
N PHE A 122 6.73 1.30 -11.69
CA PHE A 122 6.80 0.06 -10.92
C PHE A 122 8.06 -0.04 -10.06
N GLU A 123 9.17 0.56 -10.51
CA GLU A 123 10.35 0.72 -9.67
C GLU A 123 10.03 1.55 -8.42
N GLY A 124 9.27 2.65 -8.59
CA GLY A 124 8.78 3.46 -7.48
C GLY A 124 7.82 2.71 -6.55
N VAL A 125 6.94 1.86 -7.11
CA VAL A 125 6.04 1.00 -6.33
C VAL A 125 6.83 -0.04 -5.54
N LEU A 126 7.78 -0.73 -6.18
CA LEU A 126 8.59 -1.74 -5.51
C LEU A 126 9.47 -1.12 -4.42
N ASP A 127 10.04 0.09 -4.64
CA ASP A 127 10.85 0.79 -3.64
C ASP A 127 10.02 1.16 -2.41
N VAL A 128 8.83 1.72 -2.57
CA VAL A 128 7.98 2.06 -1.42
C VAL A 128 7.48 0.81 -0.69
N MET A 129 7.13 -0.25 -1.41
CA MET A 129 6.69 -1.51 -0.81
C MET A 129 7.82 -2.20 -0.05
N ASP A 130 9.03 -2.17 -0.58
CA ASP A 130 10.23 -2.67 0.11
C ASP A 130 10.45 -1.95 1.46
N ARG A 131 10.43 -0.62 1.44
CA ARG A 131 10.63 0.21 2.62
C ARG A 131 9.53 0.03 3.67
N LEU A 132 8.27 0.03 3.25
CA LEU A 132 7.14 -0.20 4.15
C LEU A 132 7.19 -1.61 4.74
N THR A 133 7.51 -2.63 3.95
CA THR A 133 7.65 -4.01 4.45
C THR A 133 8.78 -4.13 5.46
N LYS A 134 9.92 -3.47 5.21
CA LYS A 134 11.06 -3.44 6.16
C LYS A 134 10.71 -2.74 7.48
N LEU A 135 9.92 -1.65 7.42
CA LEU A 135 9.51 -0.87 8.59
C LEU A 135 8.45 -1.59 9.42
N ILE A 136 7.42 -2.12 8.76
CA ILE A 136 6.23 -2.71 9.41
C ILE A 136 6.46 -4.17 9.78
N LYS A 137 7.26 -4.90 9.01
CA LYS A 137 7.50 -6.35 9.13
C LYS A 137 6.20 -7.16 9.23
N PRO A 138 5.24 -6.95 8.31
CA PRO A 138 3.94 -7.60 8.40
C PRO A 138 4.05 -9.10 8.08
N ASN A 139 3.16 -9.91 8.65
CA ASN A 139 3.04 -11.32 8.30
C ASN A 139 2.38 -11.50 6.94
N LYS A 140 1.37 -10.66 6.65
CA LYS A 140 0.62 -10.69 5.39
C LYS A 140 0.37 -9.27 4.88
N ILE A 141 0.48 -9.07 3.57
CA ILE A 141 0.10 -7.84 2.87
C ILE A 141 -1.09 -8.17 1.97
N PHE A 142 -2.15 -7.37 2.04
CA PHE A 142 -3.37 -7.58 1.27
C PHE A 142 -3.42 -6.60 0.10
N MET A 143 -3.50 -7.13 -1.12
CA MET A 143 -3.52 -6.34 -2.35
C MET A 143 -4.62 -6.80 -3.31
N GLY A 144 -5.23 -5.86 -4.03
CA GLY A 144 -6.30 -6.14 -4.98
C GLY A 144 -5.79 -6.56 -6.35
N GLU A 145 -6.52 -7.46 -7.01
CA GLU A 145 -6.24 -7.91 -8.39
C GLU A 145 -6.47 -6.85 -9.46
N LYS A 146 -7.15 -5.75 -9.11
CA LYS A 146 -7.43 -4.66 -10.04
C LYS A 146 -6.16 -4.19 -10.76
N ASP A 147 -5.08 -4.01 -10.03
CA ASP A 147 -3.79 -3.59 -10.56
C ASP A 147 -2.87 -4.81 -10.71
N TYR A 148 -3.27 -5.76 -11.58
CA TYR A 148 -2.71 -7.11 -11.66
C TYR A 148 -1.19 -7.14 -11.87
N GLN A 149 -0.66 -6.33 -12.78
CA GLN A 149 0.79 -6.26 -13.01
C GLN A 149 1.54 -5.77 -11.76
N GLN A 150 0.98 -4.78 -11.06
CA GLN A 150 1.54 -4.31 -9.78
C GLN A 150 1.54 -5.42 -8.74
N LEU A 151 0.41 -6.11 -8.58
CA LEU A 151 0.27 -7.24 -7.64
C LEU A 151 1.32 -8.33 -7.95
N TYR A 152 1.45 -8.73 -9.22
CA TYR A 152 2.40 -9.76 -9.65
C TYR A 152 3.84 -9.38 -9.32
N LEU A 153 4.25 -8.15 -9.66
CA LEU A 153 5.61 -7.67 -9.42
C LEU A 153 5.92 -7.55 -7.92
N VAL A 154 4.99 -6.97 -7.14
CA VAL A 154 5.15 -6.83 -5.69
C VAL A 154 5.19 -8.19 -5.01
N LYS A 155 4.30 -9.13 -5.37
CA LYS A 155 4.29 -10.47 -4.81
C LYS A 155 5.62 -11.17 -5.02
N ARG A 156 6.10 -11.22 -6.26
CA ARG A 156 7.37 -11.84 -6.63
C ARG A 156 8.56 -11.21 -5.90
N PHE A 157 8.56 -9.87 -5.77
CA PHE A 157 9.65 -9.14 -5.13
C PHE A 157 9.65 -9.33 -3.60
N ILE A 158 8.51 -9.15 -2.95
CA ILE A 158 8.40 -9.17 -1.49
C ILE A 158 8.56 -10.60 -0.96
N GLU A 159 7.87 -11.58 -1.54
CA GLU A 159 7.94 -12.97 -1.06
C GLU A 159 9.31 -13.60 -1.26
N LYS A 160 10.10 -13.12 -2.23
CA LYS A 160 11.50 -13.53 -2.41
C LYS A 160 12.42 -12.96 -1.32
N LYS A 161 12.13 -11.73 -0.85
CA LYS A 161 13.03 -10.98 0.05
C LYS A 161 12.65 -11.09 1.52
N TYR A 162 11.38 -11.32 1.81
CA TYR A 162 10.83 -11.32 3.17
C TYR A 162 10.00 -12.58 3.43
N LYS A 163 9.85 -12.94 4.72
CA LYS A 163 8.91 -14.00 5.14
C LYS A 163 7.43 -13.58 5.02
N THR A 164 7.17 -12.35 4.61
CA THR A 164 5.84 -11.76 4.40
C THR A 164 5.14 -12.41 3.22
N LYS A 165 3.86 -12.78 3.38
CA LYS A 165 3.01 -13.32 2.29
C LYS A 165 2.12 -12.26 1.69
N ILE A 166 2.00 -12.23 0.37
CA ILE A 166 1.05 -11.36 -0.35
C ILE A 166 -0.26 -12.12 -0.55
N ILE A 167 -1.33 -11.58 0.01
CA ILE A 167 -2.67 -12.14 -0.12
C ILE A 167 -3.43 -11.37 -1.20
N THR A 168 -3.73 -12.07 -2.28
CA THR A 168 -4.54 -11.56 -3.38
C THR A 168 -6.00 -11.44 -2.97
N CYS A 169 -6.63 -10.33 -3.35
CA CYS A 169 -8.04 -10.06 -3.06
C CYS A 169 -8.78 -9.64 -4.34
N ASN A 170 -9.98 -10.17 -4.50
CA ASN A 170 -10.80 -9.96 -5.69
C ASN A 170 -11.13 -8.48 -5.91
N THR A 171 -11.25 -8.11 -7.17
CA THR A 171 -11.64 -6.75 -7.57
C THR A 171 -13.09 -6.47 -7.21
N ILE A 172 -13.32 -5.41 -6.44
CA ILE A 172 -14.68 -4.92 -6.14
C ILE A 172 -15.14 -3.98 -7.26
N ARG A 173 -16.33 -4.24 -7.79
CA ARG A 173 -16.92 -3.47 -8.87
C ARG A 173 -18.13 -2.67 -8.41
N ALA A 174 -18.39 -1.56 -9.08
CA ALA A 174 -19.61 -0.78 -8.92
C ALA A 174 -20.79 -1.48 -9.64
N LYS A 175 -22.01 -0.96 -9.46
CA LYS A 175 -23.22 -1.50 -10.14
C LYS A 175 -23.10 -1.56 -11.67
N ASN A 176 -22.39 -0.61 -12.26
CA ASN A 176 -22.08 -0.55 -13.69
C ASN A 176 -20.91 -1.45 -14.13
N LYS A 177 -20.51 -2.42 -13.31
CA LYS A 177 -19.43 -3.40 -13.52
C LYS A 177 -18.01 -2.83 -13.60
N TYR A 178 -17.79 -1.50 -13.54
CA TYR A 178 -16.46 -0.91 -13.48
C TYR A 178 -15.77 -1.18 -12.14
N ALA A 179 -14.47 -1.47 -12.19
CA ALA A 179 -13.65 -1.60 -10.99
C ALA A 179 -13.59 -0.27 -10.21
N LEU A 180 -13.74 -0.35 -8.89
CA LEU A 180 -13.61 0.85 -8.03
C LEU A 180 -12.19 1.38 -8.05
N SER A 181 -12.06 2.72 -8.08
CA SER A 181 -10.78 3.42 -8.14
C SER A 181 -10.86 4.72 -7.35
N SER A 182 -9.74 5.12 -6.74
CA SER A 182 -9.62 6.43 -6.06
C SER A 182 -9.61 7.60 -7.05
N TRP A 183 -9.32 7.36 -8.32
CA TRP A 183 -9.27 8.37 -9.40
C TRP A 183 -10.65 8.75 -9.99
N ARG A 184 -11.75 8.30 -9.43
CA ARG A 184 -13.10 8.58 -9.95
C ARG A 184 -13.91 9.38 -8.97
#